data_ae030364411443efba565f44320125d0
#
_entry.id   ae030364411443efba565f44320125d0
#
_cell.length_a   1.000
_cell.length_b   1.000
_cell.length_c   1.000
_cell.angle_alpha   90.00
_cell.angle_beta   90.00
_cell.angle_gamma   90.00
#
_symmetry.space_group_name_H-M   'P 1'
#
loop_
_entity.id
_entity.type
_entity.pdbx_description
1 polymer ?
#
loop_
_entity_poly.entity_id
_entity_poly.type
_entity_poly.pdbx_seq_one_letter_code
_entity_poly.pdbx_strand_id
1 'polypeptide(L)'
;MLHDEGCIQSTLGIHLNTNQAAQLDPKTQALVRLGGLVAMGAAPGSCHWAAEAALDAGATAEDVVGTLVAVAPICGLARVISAAPEVALAMGYDIDQAFETFDRNERR
;
A
#
# COMPACT_ATOMS: atom_id res chain seq x y z
N MET A 1 23.21 20.96 -11.63
CA MET A 1 22.45 21.44 -12.75
C MET A 1 21.07 21.87 -12.36
N LEU A 2 20.67 23.00 -12.90
CA LEU A 2 19.36 23.55 -12.62
C LEU A 2 18.23 22.57 -12.95
N HIS A 3 18.47 21.73 -13.96
CA HIS A 3 17.48 20.80 -14.42
C HIS A 3 17.17 19.73 -13.38
N ASP A 4 18.22 19.21 -12.73
CA ASP A 4 18.04 18.16 -11.71
C ASP A 4 17.42 18.73 -10.43
N GLU A 5 17.87 19.90 -10.01
CA GLU A 5 17.27 20.55 -8.83
C GLU A 5 15.82 20.91 -9.08
N GLY A 6 15.52 21.43 -10.27
CA GLY A 6 14.14 21.74 -10.64
C GLY A 6 13.27 20.51 -10.67
N CYS A 7 13.82 19.39 -11.16
CA CYS A 7 13.09 18.13 -11.19
C CYS A 7 12.79 17.62 -9.80
N ILE A 8 13.78 17.66 -8.89
CA ILE A 8 13.59 17.24 -7.50
C ILE A 8 12.58 18.13 -6.80
N GLN A 9 12.70 19.44 -6.95
CA GLN A 9 11.76 20.37 -6.33
C GLN A 9 10.38 20.22 -6.91
N SER A 10 10.26 20.01 -8.22
CA SER A 10 8.96 19.75 -8.84
C SER A 10 8.35 18.46 -8.33
N THR A 11 9.15 17.42 -8.16
CA THR A 11 8.68 16.14 -7.64
C THR A 11 8.17 16.30 -6.21
N LEU A 12 8.94 17.00 -5.36
CA LEU A 12 8.51 17.25 -3.98
C LEU A 12 7.28 18.16 -3.94
N GLY A 13 7.25 19.19 -4.79
CA GLY A 13 6.11 20.09 -4.88
C GLY A 13 4.86 19.36 -5.34
N ILE A 14 4.99 18.50 -6.35
CA ILE A 14 3.89 17.68 -6.82
C ILE A 14 3.41 16.77 -5.69
N HIS A 15 4.33 16.15 -4.96
CA HIS A 15 3.97 15.28 -3.85
C HIS A 15 3.20 16.04 -2.76
N LEU A 16 3.65 17.23 -2.39
CA LEU A 16 2.99 18.04 -1.37
C LEU A 16 1.64 18.56 -1.85
N ASN A 17 1.54 18.93 -3.13
CA ASN A 17 0.33 19.53 -3.67
C ASN A 17 -0.64 18.54 -4.29
N THR A 18 -0.21 17.30 -4.52
CA THR A 18 -1.02 16.27 -5.16
C THR A 18 -2.31 16.02 -4.38
N ASN A 19 -2.24 16.10 -3.06
CA ASN A 19 -3.42 15.89 -2.23
C ASN A 19 -4.55 16.85 -2.57
N GLN A 20 -4.21 18.11 -2.85
CA GLN A 20 -5.21 19.11 -3.24
C GLN A 20 -5.54 19.03 -4.71
N ALA A 21 -4.52 18.85 -5.56
CA ALA A 21 -4.71 18.84 -7.00
C ALA A 21 -5.50 17.63 -7.50
N ALA A 22 -5.34 16.50 -6.84
CA ALA A 22 -6.02 15.26 -7.25
C ALA A 22 -7.52 15.29 -7.00
N GLN A 23 -7.98 16.12 -6.07
CA GLN A 23 -9.38 16.24 -5.69
C GLN A 23 -10.02 14.91 -5.26
N LEU A 24 -9.18 14.01 -4.77
CA LEU A 24 -9.62 12.76 -4.16
C LEU A 24 -9.54 12.91 -2.64
N ASP A 25 -10.41 12.24 -1.93
CA ASP A 25 -10.32 12.25 -0.48
C ASP A 25 -9.02 11.55 -0.03
N PRO A 26 -8.50 11.91 1.16
CA PRO A 26 -7.21 11.36 1.60
C PRO A 26 -7.14 9.84 1.61
N LYS A 27 -8.23 9.18 2.00
CA LYS A 27 -8.29 7.73 2.02
C LYS A 27 -8.11 7.15 0.62
N THR A 28 -8.85 7.66 -0.34
CA THR A 28 -8.79 7.19 -1.72
C THR A 28 -7.40 7.42 -2.32
N GLN A 29 -6.80 8.59 -2.06
CA GLN A 29 -5.45 8.88 -2.52
C GLN A 29 -4.45 7.88 -1.96
N ALA A 30 -4.55 7.59 -0.66
CA ALA A 30 -3.63 6.66 -0.02
C ALA A 30 -3.77 5.24 -0.59
N LEU A 31 -4.99 4.81 -0.85
CA LEU A 31 -5.24 3.49 -1.44
C LEU A 31 -4.72 3.41 -2.87
N VAL A 32 -4.90 4.46 -3.66
CA VAL A 32 -4.38 4.51 -5.03
C VAL A 32 -2.86 4.43 -5.02
N ARG A 33 -2.20 5.14 -4.09
CA ARG A 33 -0.74 5.09 -3.96
C ARG A 33 -0.25 3.72 -3.55
N LEU A 34 -0.95 3.09 -2.62
CA LEU A 34 -0.62 1.71 -2.22
C LEU A 34 -0.71 0.77 -3.42
N GLY A 35 -1.81 0.84 -4.16
CA GLY A 35 -2.00 0.01 -5.35
C GLY A 35 -0.91 0.23 -6.38
N GLY A 36 -0.52 1.50 -6.61
CA GLY A 36 0.55 1.84 -7.53
C GLY A 36 1.89 1.26 -7.11
N LEU A 37 2.22 1.35 -5.82
CA LEU A 37 3.48 0.81 -5.31
C LEU A 37 3.53 -0.71 -5.45
N VAL A 38 2.45 -1.39 -5.14
CA VAL A 38 2.36 -2.85 -5.32
C VAL A 38 2.55 -3.21 -6.79
N ALA A 39 1.87 -2.50 -7.68
CA ALA A 39 1.94 -2.77 -9.11
C ALA A 39 3.34 -2.54 -9.68
N MET A 40 4.07 -1.56 -9.15
CA MET A 40 5.43 -1.29 -9.56
C MET A 40 6.44 -2.29 -9.00
N GLY A 41 6.05 -3.10 -8.05
CA GLY A 41 6.99 -3.98 -7.37
C GLY A 41 7.92 -3.21 -6.45
N ALA A 42 7.40 -2.17 -5.79
CA ALA A 42 8.19 -1.37 -4.86
C ALA A 42 8.69 -2.21 -3.70
N ALA A 43 9.73 -1.71 -3.02
CA ALA A 43 10.31 -2.39 -1.88
C ALA A 43 9.26 -2.65 -0.80
N PRO A 44 9.38 -3.77 -0.05
CA PRO A 44 8.40 -4.10 0.99
C PRO A 44 8.16 -2.99 2.00
N GLY A 45 9.22 -2.27 2.40
CA GLY A 45 9.09 -1.17 3.32
C GLY A 45 8.23 -0.03 2.79
N SER A 46 8.28 0.22 1.48
CA SER A 46 7.45 1.24 0.86
C SER A 46 5.97 0.83 0.89
N CYS A 47 5.69 -0.43 0.65
CA CYS A 47 4.32 -0.96 0.71
C CYS A 47 3.79 -0.92 2.14
N HIS A 48 4.63 -1.25 3.12
CA HIS A 48 4.28 -1.17 4.53
C HIS A 48 3.89 0.26 4.90
N TRP A 49 4.75 1.22 4.55
CA TRP A 49 4.49 2.63 4.83
C TRP A 49 3.20 3.11 4.15
N ALA A 50 2.99 2.72 2.90
CA ALA A 50 1.78 3.14 2.17
C ALA A 50 0.51 2.56 2.80
N ALA A 51 0.57 1.32 3.27
CA ALA A 51 -0.56 0.71 3.97
C ALA A 51 -0.86 1.43 5.28
N GLU A 52 0.18 1.77 6.06
CA GLU A 52 0.00 2.54 7.29
C GLU A 52 -0.62 3.90 6.99
N ALA A 53 -0.15 4.58 5.95
CA ALA A 53 -0.70 5.87 5.55
C ALA A 53 -2.17 5.77 5.17
N ALA A 54 -2.57 4.68 4.50
CA ALA A 54 -3.95 4.45 4.14
C ALA A 54 -4.83 4.27 5.39
N LEU A 55 -4.35 3.48 6.35
CA LEU A 55 -5.08 3.27 7.60
C LEU A 55 -5.21 4.57 8.39
N ASP A 56 -4.14 5.36 8.46
CA ASP A 56 -4.16 6.66 9.13
C ASP A 56 -5.14 7.63 8.46
N ALA A 57 -5.33 7.48 7.16
CA ALA A 57 -6.29 8.31 6.40
C ALA A 57 -7.73 7.81 6.51
N GLY A 58 -7.97 6.75 7.27
CA GLY A 58 -9.31 6.24 7.53
C GLY A 58 -9.71 5.01 6.75
N ALA A 59 -8.78 4.40 6.00
CA ALA A 59 -9.07 3.17 5.28
C ALA A 59 -9.25 2.01 6.27
N THR A 60 -10.13 1.09 5.93
CA THR A 60 -10.30 -0.14 6.70
C THR A 60 -9.35 -1.21 6.17
N ALA A 61 -9.20 -2.30 6.95
CA ALA A 61 -8.45 -3.46 6.48
C ALA A 61 -9.06 -4.01 5.18
N GLU A 62 -10.38 -4.00 5.08
CA GLU A 62 -11.08 -4.45 3.87
C GLU A 62 -10.74 -3.57 2.67
N ASP A 63 -10.64 -2.26 2.88
CA ASP A 63 -10.25 -1.34 1.81
C ASP A 63 -8.84 -1.64 1.31
N VAL A 64 -7.92 -1.90 2.23
CA VAL A 64 -6.53 -2.23 1.89
C VAL A 64 -6.45 -3.54 1.12
N VAL A 65 -7.12 -4.58 1.61
CA VAL A 65 -7.17 -5.87 0.93
C VAL A 65 -7.83 -5.73 -0.44
N GLY A 66 -8.92 -4.97 -0.51
CA GLY A 66 -9.61 -4.70 -1.76
C GLY A 66 -8.70 -4.03 -2.79
N THR A 67 -7.81 -3.15 -2.34
CA THR A 67 -6.84 -2.52 -3.22
C THR A 67 -5.87 -3.55 -3.82
N LEU A 68 -5.37 -4.48 -3.00
CA LEU A 68 -4.50 -5.55 -3.50
C LEU A 68 -5.22 -6.42 -4.52
N VAL A 69 -6.46 -6.77 -4.24
CA VAL A 69 -7.27 -7.57 -5.17
C VAL A 69 -7.51 -6.81 -6.47
N ALA A 70 -7.77 -5.51 -6.38
CA ALA A 70 -8.07 -4.69 -7.54
C ALA A 70 -6.87 -4.54 -8.48
N VAL A 71 -5.64 -4.48 -7.95
CA VAL A 71 -4.46 -4.33 -8.80
C VAL A 71 -3.91 -5.67 -9.32
N ALA A 72 -4.33 -6.79 -8.74
CA ALA A 72 -3.81 -8.10 -9.10
C ALA A 72 -3.94 -8.41 -10.61
N PRO A 73 -5.07 -8.13 -11.28
CA PRO A 73 -5.18 -8.36 -12.71
C PRO A 73 -4.23 -7.50 -13.55
N ILE A 74 -3.80 -6.37 -13.01
CA ILE A 74 -2.94 -5.42 -13.73
C ILE A 74 -1.48 -5.82 -13.60
N CYS A 75 -1.03 -6.14 -12.38
CA CYS A 75 0.39 -6.35 -12.10
C CYS A 75 0.77 -7.82 -11.95
N GLY A 76 -0.20 -8.70 -11.84
CA GLY A 76 0.04 -10.11 -11.60
C GLY A 76 0.07 -10.47 -10.14
N LEU A 77 -0.32 -11.70 -9.85
CA LEU A 77 -0.48 -12.19 -8.48
C LEU A 77 0.84 -12.21 -7.71
N ALA A 78 1.95 -12.47 -8.40
CA ALA A 78 3.25 -12.54 -7.74
C ALA A 78 3.62 -11.24 -7.02
N ARG A 79 3.30 -10.09 -7.62
CA ARG A 79 3.57 -8.80 -6.99
C ARG A 79 2.71 -8.58 -5.75
N VAL A 80 1.47 -9.01 -5.82
CA VAL A 80 0.55 -8.92 -4.68
C VAL A 80 1.03 -9.82 -3.54
N ILE A 81 1.44 -11.04 -3.85
CA ILE A 81 1.94 -11.99 -2.86
C ILE A 81 3.22 -11.45 -2.21
N SER A 82 4.09 -10.81 -3.00
CA SER A 82 5.32 -10.22 -2.46
C SER A 82 5.03 -9.08 -1.49
N ALA A 83 4.01 -8.28 -1.75
CA ALA A 83 3.66 -7.13 -0.91
C ALA A 83 2.83 -7.54 0.32
N ALA A 84 2.09 -8.64 0.22
CA ALA A 84 1.10 -9.00 1.23
C ALA A 84 1.64 -9.12 2.67
N PRO A 85 2.82 -9.72 2.92
CA PRO A 85 3.30 -9.82 4.30
C PRO A 85 3.51 -8.46 4.97
N GLU A 86 4.12 -7.52 4.27
CA GLU A 86 4.37 -6.18 4.83
C GLU A 86 3.09 -5.39 5.00
N VAL A 87 2.16 -5.53 4.06
CA VAL A 87 0.86 -4.88 4.17
C VAL A 87 0.09 -5.47 5.36
N ALA A 88 0.14 -6.77 5.55
CA ALA A 88 -0.51 -7.42 6.69
C ALA A 88 0.08 -6.94 8.02
N LEU A 89 1.40 -6.79 8.10
CA LEU A 89 2.05 -6.26 9.30
C LEU A 89 1.59 -4.83 9.59
N ALA A 90 1.47 -4.01 8.55
CA ALA A 90 0.98 -2.64 8.70
C ALA A 90 -0.44 -2.60 9.26
N MET A 91 -1.25 -3.60 8.93
CA MET A 91 -2.62 -3.72 9.44
C MET A 91 -2.69 -4.32 10.84
N GLY A 92 -1.55 -4.65 11.43
CA GLY A 92 -1.50 -5.21 12.77
C GLY A 92 -1.64 -6.73 12.84
N TYR A 93 -1.60 -7.42 11.70
CA TYR A 93 -1.65 -8.88 11.71
C TYR A 93 -0.29 -9.46 12.06
N ASP A 94 -0.31 -10.45 12.93
CA ASP A 94 0.87 -11.27 13.21
C ASP A 94 0.73 -12.53 12.37
N ILE A 95 1.64 -12.70 11.41
CA ILE A 95 1.59 -13.83 10.48
C ILE A 95 1.76 -15.14 11.23
N ASP A 96 2.66 -15.16 12.23
CA ASP A 96 2.86 -16.37 13.03
C ASP A 96 1.60 -16.73 13.80
N GLN A 97 0.96 -15.74 14.39
CA GLN A 97 -0.29 -15.94 15.11
C GLN A 97 -1.40 -16.42 14.17
N ALA A 98 -1.45 -15.88 12.96
CA ALA A 98 -2.42 -16.30 11.97
C ALA A 98 -2.21 -17.76 11.58
N PHE A 99 -0.98 -18.21 11.42
CA PHE A 99 -0.67 -19.60 11.14
C PHE A 99 -1.06 -20.50 12.30
N GLU A 100 -0.80 -20.08 13.53
CA GLU A 100 -1.19 -20.86 14.70
C GLU A 100 -2.72 -21.01 14.77
N THR A 101 -3.44 -19.94 14.50
CA THR A 101 -4.89 -19.97 14.48
C THR A 101 -5.41 -20.90 13.39
N PHE A 102 -4.83 -20.82 12.20
CA PHE A 102 -5.21 -21.68 11.09
C PHE A 102 -4.95 -23.15 11.43
N ASP A 103 -3.78 -23.47 11.96
CA ASP A 103 -3.42 -24.83 12.34
C ASP A 103 -4.37 -25.39 13.42
N ARG A 104 -4.71 -24.55 14.38
CA ARG A 104 -5.65 -24.94 15.44
C ARG A 104 -7.03 -25.25 14.88
N ASN A 105 -7.51 -24.45 13.94
CA ASN A 105 -8.79 -24.67 13.30
C ASN A 105 -8.81 -25.94 12.45
N GLU A 106 -7.72 -26.22 11.77
CA GLU A 106 -7.58 -27.42 10.95
C GLU A 106 -7.61 -28.70 11.80
N ARG A 107 -7.14 -28.62 13.05
CA ARG A 107 -7.11 -29.75 13.95
C ARG A 107 -8.47 -30.08 14.59
N ARG A 108 -9.43 -29.22 14.42
CA ARG A 108 -10.78 -29.45 14.88
C ARG A 108 -11.60 -30.15 13.80
#